data_e789db03695d9339ad0442ccbcb72f47
#
_entry.id   e789db03695d9339ad0442ccbcb72f47
#
_cell.length_a   1.000
_cell.length_b   1.000
_cell.length_c   1.000
_cell.angle_alpha   90.00
_cell.angle_beta   90.00
_cell.angle_gamma   90.00
#
_symmetry.space_group_name_H-M   'P 1'
#
loop_
_entity.id
_entity.type
_entity.pdbx_description
1 polymer ?
#
loop_
_entity_poly.entity_id
_entity_poly.type
_entity_poly.pdbx_seq_one_letter_code
_entity_poly.pdbx_strand_id
1 'polypeptide(L)'
;MKKITKKFRLNHNLSYLIISVLTLCTFSVFYSCGANLFSVSDDVSIGRDLDKQIRADRQNYPIMEGHDDVRSYVSGIGRGILNSSSLIQYKSVFPYKFDVIQDDSTVNAFCVPGGYIYIYTGLIKFLDNEAALAGVMAHEIAHAERRHMTQRLTSYYGVSTILSLVLGNNPNQFAEIAANLFVGLGFLANSRSDETEADDYSIKYLRSSQYYPGGIMFFFNKIREEEIRKGRTPGGLERLLATHPLAQDRIDNAYMDLSKIVPRPDSTKGLFPERYQEIKAKLQY
;
A
#
# COMPACT_ATOMS: atom_id res chain seq x y z
N MET A 1 -65.68 -20.96 -19.55
CA MET A 1 -64.35 -21.18 -18.95
C MET A 1 -63.95 -19.90 -18.21
N LYS A 2 -64.08 -19.93 -16.83
CA LYS A 2 -63.67 -18.80 -15.98
C LYS A 2 -62.21 -19.02 -15.54
N LYS A 3 -61.30 -18.12 -15.97
CA LYS A 3 -59.91 -18.09 -15.46
C LYS A 3 -59.92 -17.55 -14.01
N ILE A 4 -59.55 -18.38 -13.06
CA ILE A 4 -59.36 -18.00 -11.67
C ILE A 4 -57.90 -17.51 -11.56
N THR A 5 -57.69 -16.18 -11.52
CA THR A 5 -56.41 -15.60 -11.15
C THR A 5 -56.33 -15.53 -9.64
N LYS A 6 -55.61 -16.45 -9.02
CA LYS A 6 -55.23 -16.34 -7.62
C LYS A 6 -54.23 -15.22 -7.42
N LYS A 7 -54.67 -14.04 -6.90
CA LYS A 7 -53.78 -13.01 -6.38
C LYS A 7 -53.13 -13.53 -5.10
N PHE A 8 -51.84 -13.81 -5.16
CA PHE A 8 -51.03 -14.06 -3.96
C PHE A 8 -50.95 -12.75 -3.18
N ARG A 9 -51.70 -12.60 -2.09
CA ARG A 9 -51.46 -11.52 -1.11
C ARG A 9 -50.35 -12.01 -0.18
N LEU A 10 -49.14 -11.48 -0.34
CA LEU A 10 -48.10 -11.65 0.67
C LEU A 10 -48.59 -11.02 1.98
N ASN A 11 -48.48 -11.79 3.07
CA ASN A 11 -48.84 -11.33 4.40
C ASN A 11 -47.89 -10.18 4.79
N HIS A 12 -48.45 -9.04 5.23
CA HIS A 12 -47.63 -7.86 5.57
C HIS A 12 -46.49 -8.17 6.53
N ASN A 13 -46.72 -9.06 7.50
CA ASN A 13 -45.66 -9.49 8.43
C ASN A 13 -44.53 -10.25 7.74
N LEU A 14 -44.81 -11.01 6.67
CA LEU A 14 -43.79 -11.73 5.90
C LEU A 14 -42.98 -10.74 5.03
N SER A 15 -43.63 -9.71 4.50
CA SER A 15 -42.92 -8.63 3.76
C SER A 15 -41.97 -7.82 4.65
N TYR A 16 -42.38 -7.48 5.88
CA TYR A 16 -41.52 -6.80 6.84
C TYR A 16 -40.37 -7.69 7.31
N LEU A 17 -40.61 -9.00 7.50
CA LEU A 17 -39.54 -9.93 7.85
C LEU A 17 -38.52 -10.07 6.72
N ILE A 18 -38.94 -10.15 5.47
CA ILE A 18 -38.07 -10.23 4.29
C ILE A 18 -37.28 -8.94 4.14
N ILE A 19 -37.90 -7.79 4.32
CA ILE A 19 -37.23 -6.47 4.26
C ILE A 19 -36.20 -6.32 5.41
N SER A 20 -36.56 -6.72 6.63
CA SER A 20 -35.63 -6.69 7.77
C SER A 20 -34.45 -7.66 7.59
N VAL A 21 -34.68 -8.86 7.05
CA VAL A 21 -33.60 -9.82 6.76
C VAL A 21 -32.73 -9.32 5.63
N LEU A 22 -33.30 -8.75 4.57
CA LEU A 22 -32.54 -8.12 3.48
C LEU A 22 -31.72 -6.91 3.96
N THR A 23 -32.29 -6.04 4.82
CA THR A 23 -31.55 -4.93 5.42
C THR A 23 -30.48 -5.43 6.40
N LEU A 24 -30.73 -6.48 7.19
CA LEU A 24 -29.72 -7.05 8.08
C LEU A 24 -28.59 -7.73 7.29
N CYS A 25 -28.89 -8.44 6.20
CA CYS A 25 -27.91 -9.04 5.31
C CYS A 25 -27.09 -7.99 4.56
N THR A 26 -27.70 -6.90 4.10
CA THR A 26 -26.95 -5.79 3.47
C THR A 26 -26.06 -5.08 4.49
N PHE A 27 -26.54 -4.88 5.74
CA PHE A 27 -25.72 -4.28 6.79
C PHE A 27 -24.53 -5.18 7.19
N SER A 28 -24.70 -6.50 7.26
CA SER A 28 -23.59 -7.42 7.60
C SER A 28 -22.54 -7.56 6.51
N VAL A 29 -22.90 -7.38 5.24
CA VAL A 29 -21.93 -7.37 4.12
C VAL A 29 -21.06 -6.10 4.14
N PHE A 30 -21.61 -4.99 4.63
CA PHE A 30 -20.86 -3.72 4.72
C PHE A 30 -19.96 -3.62 5.97
N TYR A 31 -20.21 -4.43 7.02
CA TYR A 31 -19.33 -4.50 8.20
C TYR A 31 -18.19 -5.52 8.06
N SER A 32 -18.19 -6.32 7.01
CA SER A 32 -17.10 -7.26 6.73
C SER A 32 -15.99 -6.53 5.97
N CYS A 33 -14.95 -6.17 6.69
CA CYS A 33 -13.59 -5.87 6.25
C CYS A 33 -13.45 -5.38 4.80
N GLY A 34 -13.34 -4.03 4.62
CA GLY A 34 -12.72 -3.50 3.43
C GLY A 34 -13.56 -3.43 2.15
N ALA A 35 -14.87 -3.09 2.23
CA ALA A 35 -15.63 -2.79 1.00
C ALA A 35 -14.94 -1.66 0.22
N ASN A 36 -14.51 -1.94 -1.02
CA ASN A 36 -13.97 -0.96 -1.93
C ASN A 36 -14.99 -0.68 -3.04
N LEU A 37 -15.56 0.51 -3.06
CA LEU A 37 -16.54 0.91 -4.05
C LEU A 37 -15.90 1.50 -5.32
N PHE A 38 -14.61 1.81 -5.27
CA PHE A 38 -13.86 2.23 -6.45
C PHE A 38 -13.54 1.03 -7.34
N SER A 39 -13.66 1.21 -8.64
CA SER A 39 -13.18 0.23 -9.63
C SER A 39 -11.65 0.28 -9.73
N VAL A 40 -11.06 -0.72 -10.37
CA VAL A 40 -9.62 -0.74 -10.65
C VAL A 40 -9.21 0.42 -11.58
N SER A 41 -10.09 0.81 -12.49
CA SER A 41 -9.87 1.98 -13.36
C SER A 41 -9.89 3.30 -12.59
N ASP A 42 -10.66 3.38 -11.49
CA ASP A 42 -10.67 4.55 -10.62
C ASP A 42 -9.34 4.69 -9.88
N ASP A 43 -8.75 3.58 -9.41
CA ASP A 43 -7.41 3.59 -8.83
C ASP A 43 -6.38 4.16 -9.81
N VAL A 44 -6.42 3.73 -11.07
CA VAL A 44 -5.50 4.24 -12.11
C VAL A 44 -5.71 5.74 -12.35
N SER A 45 -6.96 6.21 -12.33
CA SER A 45 -7.27 7.62 -12.57
C SER A 45 -6.87 8.50 -11.39
N ILE A 46 -7.26 8.11 -10.17
CA ILE A 46 -6.89 8.83 -8.93
C ILE A 46 -5.37 8.87 -8.78
N GLY A 47 -4.70 7.73 -8.98
CA GLY A 47 -3.26 7.64 -8.85
C GLY A 47 -2.51 8.51 -9.85
N ARG A 48 -2.96 8.57 -11.10
CA ARG A 48 -2.40 9.44 -12.12
C ARG A 48 -2.52 10.92 -11.75
N ASP A 49 -3.65 11.32 -11.19
CA ASP A 49 -3.86 12.72 -10.81
C ASP A 49 -3.07 13.07 -9.54
N LEU A 50 -2.92 12.13 -8.60
CA LEU A 50 -2.00 12.26 -7.47
C LEU A 50 -0.53 12.33 -7.91
N ASP A 51 -0.08 11.47 -8.84
CA ASP A 51 1.28 11.51 -9.41
C ASP A 51 1.59 12.89 -10.01
N LYS A 52 0.64 13.49 -10.75
CA LYS A 52 0.81 14.86 -11.28
C LYS A 52 0.98 15.90 -10.19
N GLN A 53 0.16 15.83 -9.12
CA GLN A 53 0.22 16.79 -8.02
C GLN A 53 1.53 16.64 -7.21
N ILE A 54 1.94 15.40 -6.93
CA ILE A 54 3.22 15.10 -6.27
C ILE A 54 4.39 15.69 -7.08
N ARG A 55 4.41 15.48 -8.39
CA ARG A 55 5.46 16.03 -9.27
C ARG A 55 5.42 17.55 -9.40
N ALA A 56 4.27 18.16 -9.25
CA ALA A 56 4.11 19.62 -9.28
C ALA A 56 4.58 20.28 -7.98
N ASP A 57 4.43 19.60 -6.84
CA ASP A 57 4.84 20.10 -5.52
C ASP A 57 6.30 19.74 -5.22
N ARG A 58 7.23 20.39 -5.92
CA ARG A 58 8.67 20.18 -5.76
C ARG A 58 9.22 20.60 -4.40
N GLN A 59 8.48 21.41 -3.67
CA GLN A 59 8.89 21.86 -2.33
C GLN A 59 8.74 20.72 -1.30
N ASN A 60 7.63 20.00 -1.34
CA ASN A 60 7.35 18.91 -0.41
C ASN A 60 7.77 17.53 -0.94
N TYR A 61 7.85 17.39 -2.27
CA TYR A 61 8.20 16.14 -2.96
C TYR A 61 9.24 16.40 -4.06
N PRO A 62 10.48 16.77 -3.71
CA PRO A 62 11.54 17.01 -4.68
C PRO A 62 11.94 15.69 -5.36
N ILE A 63 11.29 15.36 -6.48
CA ILE A 63 11.64 14.17 -7.27
C ILE A 63 13.09 14.29 -7.73
N MET A 64 13.87 13.24 -7.50
CA MET A 64 15.28 13.18 -7.83
C MET A 64 15.50 13.39 -9.33
N GLU A 65 16.38 14.33 -9.67
CA GLU A 65 16.82 14.60 -11.03
C GLU A 65 18.34 14.34 -11.16
N GLY A 66 18.80 13.89 -12.32
CA GLY A 66 20.23 13.75 -12.62
C GLY A 66 20.95 12.51 -12.07
N HIS A 67 20.31 11.69 -11.22
CA HIS A 67 20.85 10.45 -10.70
C HIS A 67 20.14 9.23 -11.31
N ASP A 68 20.27 9.07 -12.63
CA ASP A 68 19.56 8.03 -13.38
C ASP A 68 19.96 6.61 -12.96
N ASP A 69 21.17 6.43 -12.45
CA ASP A 69 21.64 5.16 -11.91
C ASP A 69 20.91 4.76 -10.60
N VAL A 70 20.73 5.70 -9.67
CA VAL A 70 19.96 5.45 -8.42
C VAL A 70 18.49 5.21 -8.76
N ARG A 71 17.90 6.02 -9.62
CA ARG A 71 16.50 5.87 -10.06
C ARG A 71 16.27 4.54 -10.77
N SER A 72 17.18 4.17 -11.68
CA SER A 72 17.14 2.90 -12.41
C SER A 72 17.31 1.71 -11.47
N TYR A 73 18.17 1.83 -10.47
CA TYR A 73 18.37 0.80 -9.45
C TYR A 73 17.09 0.55 -8.65
N VAL A 74 16.49 1.60 -8.09
CA VAL A 74 15.22 1.50 -7.33
C VAL A 74 14.11 0.94 -8.22
N SER A 75 13.95 1.47 -9.43
CA SER A 75 12.97 0.96 -10.40
C SER A 75 13.24 -0.50 -10.78
N GLY A 76 14.51 -0.90 -10.86
CA GLY A 76 14.92 -2.28 -11.13
C GLY A 76 14.49 -3.26 -10.04
N ILE A 77 14.63 -2.88 -8.77
CA ILE A 77 14.14 -3.67 -7.63
C ILE A 77 12.63 -3.86 -7.74
N GLY A 78 11.87 -2.78 -7.88
CA GLY A 78 10.41 -2.84 -7.97
C GLY A 78 9.91 -3.70 -9.13
N ARG A 79 10.47 -3.51 -10.33
CA ARG A 79 10.15 -4.33 -11.51
C ARG A 79 10.54 -5.80 -11.33
N GLY A 80 11.66 -6.06 -10.66
CA GLY A 80 12.07 -7.42 -10.31
C GLY A 80 11.04 -8.13 -9.44
N ILE A 81 10.50 -7.43 -8.43
CA ILE A 81 9.42 -7.95 -7.57
C ILE A 81 8.14 -8.20 -8.37
N LEU A 82 7.70 -7.23 -9.18
CA LEU A 82 6.50 -7.35 -10.02
C LEU A 82 6.58 -8.56 -10.96
N ASN A 83 7.75 -8.81 -11.54
CA ASN A 83 7.93 -9.88 -12.52
C ASN A 83 8.12 -11.27 -11.89
N SER A 84 8.58 -11.33 -10.64
CA SER A 84 8.88 -12.61 -9.98
C SER A 84 7.65 -13.27 -9.35
N SER A 85 6.63 -12.50 -8.95
CA SER A 85 5.49 -13.06 -8.24
C SER A 85 4.24 -13.16 -9.13
N SER A 86 3.66 -14.35 -9.16
CA SER A 86 2.35 -14.60 -9.79
C SER A 86 1.17 -14.11 -8.94
N LEU A 87 1.41 -13.75 -7.68
CA LEU A 87 0.38 -13.23 -6.78
C LEU A 87 0.05 -11.76 -7.06
N ILE A 88 0.87 -11.05 -7.82
CA ILE A 88 0.63 -9.68 -8.25
C ILE A 88 -0.34 -9.69 -9.44
N GLN A 89 -1.58 -9.26 -9.20
CA GLN A 89 -2.70 -9.42 -10.14
C GLN A 89 -2.81 -8.22 -11.09
N TYR A 90 -2.53 -7.00 -10.61
CA TYR A 90 -2.75 -5.77 -11.38
C TYR A 90 -1.50 -5.29 -12.14
N LYS A 91 -0.44 -6.10 -12.24
CA LYS A 91 0.81 -5.70 -12.92
C LYS A 91 0.65 -5.31 -14.39
N SER A 92 -0.41 -5.78 -15.06
CA SER A 92 -0.73 -5.41 -16.46
C SER A 92 -1.74 -4.27 -16.56
N VAL A 93 -2.35 -3.87 -15.44
CA VAL A 93 -3.39 -2.83 -15.40
C VAL A 93 -2.87 -1.55 -14.76
N PHE A 94 -2.16 -1.69 -13.64
CA PHE A 94 -1.53 -0.57 -12.97
C PHE A 94 -0.25 -0.15 -13.70
N PRO A 95 -0.02 1.16 -13.92
CA PRO A 95 1.17 1.67 -14.60
C PRO A 95 2.48 1.42 -13.88
N TYR A 96 2.47 1.02 -12.65
CA TYR A 96 3.61 0.82 -11.73
C TYR A 96 4.82 1.68 -12.04
N LYS A 97 4.97 2.75 -11.28
CA LYS A 97 6.12 3.66 -11.35
C LYS A 97 6.84 3.70 -10.01
N PHE A 98 8.15 3.70 -10.07
CA PHE A 98 9.01 3.80 -8.89
C PHE A 98 9.88 5.04 -9.05
N ASP A 99 9.68 6.01 -8.17
CA ASP A 99 10.43 7.26 -8.18
C ASP A 99 11.14 7.49 -6.84
N VAL A 100 12.19 8.30 -6.88
CA VAL A 100 12.96 8.66 -5.70
C VAL A 100 12.70 10.14 -5.36
N ILE A 101 12.37 10.40 -4.10
CA ILE A 101 12.26 11.76 -3.55
C ILE A 101 13.59 12.10 -2.88
N GLN A 102 14.19 13.20 -3.30
CA GLN A 102 15.51 13.67 -2.82
C GLN A 102 15.36 14.44 -1.50
N ASP A 103 15.08 13.71 -0.44
CA ASP A 103 15.01 14.23 0.93
C ASP A 103 15.68 13.24 1.88
N ASP A 104 16.89 13.60 2.30
CA ASP A 104 17.73 12.78 3.17
C ASP A 104 17.27 12.79 4.64
N SER A 105 16.49 13.80 5.00
CA SER A 105 15.99 13.97 6.37
C SER A 105 14.78 13.11 6.69
N THR A 106 14.08 12.65 5.66
CA THR A 106 12.85 11.85 5.79
C THR A 106 13.11 10.38 5.48
N VAL A 107 12.93 9.53 6.47
CA VAL A 107 12.96 8.06 6.32
C VAL A 107 11.54 7.60 6.01
N ASN A 108 11.19 7.49 4.72
CA ASN A 108 9.84 7.14 4.30
C ASN A 108 9.80 6.47 2.92
N ALA A 109 8.73 5.71 2.68
CA ALA A 109 8.24 5.29 1.39
C ALA A 109 6.72 5.36 1.42
N PHE A 110 6.07 5.52 0.29
CA PHE A 110 4.62 5.45 0.20
C PHE A 110 4.16 5.10 -1.21
N CYS A 111 2.98 4.51 -1.32
CA CYS A 111 2.31 4.31 -2.59
C CYS A 111 1.03 5.15 -2.66
N VAL A 112 0.63 5.50 -3.90
CA VAL A 112 -0.71 6.00 -4.20
C VAL A 112 -1.42 5.01 -5.14
N PRO A 113 -2.76 5.09 -5.30
CA PRO A 113 -3.50 4.15 -6.12
C PRO A 113 -2.88 3.96 -7.51
N GLY A 114 -3.06 2.79 -8.12
CA GLY A 114 -2.49 2.50 -9.44
C GLY A 114 -0.99 2.17 -9.43
N GLY A 115 -0.36 2.03 -8.24
CA GLY A 115 1.02 1.54 -8.13
C GLY A 115 2.10 2.59 -8.41
N TYR A 116 1.84 3.87 -8.13
CA TYR A 116 2.89 4.89 -8.10
C TYR A 116 3.54 4.85 -6.71
N ILE A 117 4.81 4.49 -6.65
CA ILE A 117 5.57 4.24 -5.43
C ILE A 117 6.74 5.20 -5.36
N TYR A 118 6.89 5.85 -4.20
CA TYR A 118 7.90 6.85 -3.94
C TYR A 118 8.78 6.43 -2.78
N ILE A 119 10.10 6.51 -2.98
CA ILE A 119 11.12 6.13 -2.02
C ILE A 119 11.95 7.36 -1.68
N TYR A 120 12.06 7.72 -0.41
CA TYR A 120 12.90 8.83 0.03
C TYR A 120 14.38 8.43 0.10
N THR A 121 15.27 9.35 -0.27
CA THR A 121 16.72 9.10 -0.13
C THR A 121 17.11 8.84 1.32
N GLY A 122 16.45 9.47 2.28
CA GLY A 122 16.63 9.18 3.70
C GLY A 122 16.38 7.72 4.06
N LEU A 123 15.36 7.07 3.47
CA LEU A 123 15.12 5.63 3.66
C LEU A 123 16.26 4.80 3.05
N ILE A 124 16.70 5.12 1.82
CA ILE A 124 17.81 4.41 1.18
C ILE A 124 19.08 4.52 2.05
N LYS A 125 19.37 5.71 2.60
CA LYS A 125 20.51 5.92 3.51
C LYS A 125 20.36 5.19 4.86
N PHE A 126 19.14 5.06 5.35
CA PHE A 126 18.83 4.41 6.64
C PHE A 126 19.05 2.90 6.61
N LEU A 127 18.70 2.23 5.52
CA LEU A 127 18.78 0.77 5.39
C LEU A 127 20.22 0.28 5.15
N ASP A 128 20.49 -1.00 5.44
CA ASP A 128 21.84 -1.57 5.39
C ASP A 128 22.08 -2.51 4.20
N ASN A 129 21.01 -3.04 3.59
CA ASN A 129 21.11 -3.98 2.47
C ASN A 129 19.89 -3.85 1.51
N GLU A 130 20.06 -4.40 0.30
CA GLU A 130 19.04 -4.33 -0.75
C GLU A 130 17.78 -5.12 -0.41
N ALA A 131 17.89 -6.23 0.36
CA ALA A 131 16.73 -7.00 0.76
C ALA A 131 15.80 -6.20 1.68
N ALA A 132 16.34 -5.34 2.53
CA ALA A 132 15.54 -4.44 3.37
C ALA A 132 14.76 -3.44 2.51
N LEU A 133 15.40 -2.83 1.50
CA LEU A 133 14.72 -1.94 0.55
C LEU A 133 13.67 -2.70 -0.26
N ALA A 134 14.01 -3.91 -0.75
CA ALA A 134 13.05 -4.77 -1.46
C ALA A 134 11.86 -5.15 -0.57
N GLY A 135 12.07 -5.35 0.74
CA GLY A 135 11.02 -5.61 1.72
C GLY A 135 10.05 -4.45 1.84
N VAL A 136 10.55 -3.23 2.00
CA VAL A 136 9.71 -2.03 2.03
C VAL A 136 9.00 -1.83 0.70
N MET A 137 9.68 -1.97 -0.43
CA MET A 137 9.05 -1.82 -1.75
C MET A 137 7.98 -2.88 -2.01
N ALA A 138 8.17 -4.12 -1.57
CA ALA A 138 7.18 -5.19 -1.67
C ALA A 138 5.94 -4.88 -0.79
N HIS A 139 6.14 -4.27 0.37
CA HIS A 139 5.07 -3.79 1.25
C HIS A 139 4.26 -2.67 0.56
N GLU A 140 4.90 -1.70 -0.09
CA GLU A 140 4.21 -0.65 -0.86
C GLU A 140 3.46 -1.23 -2.07
N ILE A 141 4.05 -2.21 -2.76
CA ILE A 141 3.37 -2.95 -3.83
C ILE A 141 2.14 -3.67 -3.28
N ALA A 142 2.22 -4.26 -2.07
CA ALA A 142 1.08 -4.92 -1.46
C ALA A 142 -0.03 -3.92 -1.13
N HIS A 143 0.26 -2.73 -0.60
CA HIS A 143 -0.74 -1.69 -0.40
C HIS A 143 -1.46 -1.31 -1.69
N ALA A 144 -0.74 -1.19 -2.80
CA ALA A 144 -1.33 -0.91 -4.12
C ALA A 144 -2.19 -2.07 -4.62
N GLU A 145 -1.67 -3.31 -4.59
CA GLU A 145 -2.38 -4.53 -5.04
C GLU A 145 -3.62 -4.84 -4.21
N ARG A 146 -3.55 -4.61 -2.90
CA ARG A 146 -4.68 -4.78 -1.98
C ARG A 146 -5.63 -3.57 -1.99
N ARG A 147 -5.25 -2.50 -2.69
CA ARG A 147 -6.05 -1.29 -2.92
C ARG A 147 -6.46 -0.59 -1.60
N HIS A 148 -5.57 -0.63 -0.60
CA HIS A 148 -5.86 -0.16 0.75
C HIS A 148 -6.27 1.31 0.78
N MET A 149 -5.68 2.17 -0.05
CA MET A 149 -6.02 3.59 -0.06
C MET A 149 -7.47 3.84 -0.49
N THR A 150 -7.96 3.21 -1.57
CA THR A 150 -9.33 3.39 -2.04
C THR A 150 -10.36 2.70 -1.15
N GLN A 151 -10.00 1.61 -0.46
CA GLN A 151 -10.81 1.05 0.62
C GLN A 151 -10.98 2.03 1.77
N ARG A 152 -9.89 2.67 2.22
CA ARG A 152 -9.95 3.71 3.26
C ARG A 152 -10.78 4.91 2.83
N LEU A 153 -10.68 5.32 1.57
CA LEU A 153 -11.54 6.37 1.03
C LEU A 153 -13.01 6.00 1.09
N THR A 154 -13.36 4.76 0.73
CA THR A 154 -14.73 4.27 0.84
C THR A 154 -15.20 4.35 2.30
N SER A 155 -14.36 3.99 3.25
CA SER A 155 -14.69 4.04 4.67
C SER A 155 -14.81 5.49 5.18
N TYR A 156 -13.91 6.39 4.74
CA TYR A 156 -13.87 7.78 5.18
C TYR A 156 -15.04 8.61 4.66
N TYR A 157 -15.32 8.54 3.35
CA TYR A 157 -16.41 9.29 2.74
C TYR A 157 -17.80 8.66 2.94
N GLY A 158 -17.84 7.37 3.30
CA GLY A 158 -19.05 6.60 3.42
C GLY A 158 -19.61 6.14 2.07
N VAL A 159 -20.33 5.02 2.13
CA VAL A 159 -20.86 4.31 0.95
C VAL A 159 -21.76 5.19 0.08
N SER A 160 -22.66 5.98 0.69
CA SER A 160 -23.61 6.84 -0.04
C SER A 160 -22.92 7.93 -0.87
N THR A 161 -21.89 8.56 -0.29
CA THR A 161 -21.11 9.60 -0.97
C THR A 161 -20.35 9.01 -2.16
N ILE A 162 -19.62 7.91 -1.94
CA ILE A 162 -18.87 7.26 -3.01
C ILE A 162 -19.79 6.73 -4.11
N LEU A 163 -20.95 6.14 -3.79
CA LEU A 163 -21.90 5.72 -4.78
C LEU A 163 -22.40 6.89 -5.64
N SER A 164 -22.68 8.05 -5.03
CA SER A 164 -23.10 9.24 -5.81
C SER A 164 -21.99 9.75 -6.75
N LEU A 165 -20.73 9.62 -6.33
CA LEU A 165 -19.56 9.99 -7.14
C LEU A 165 -19.35 9.02 -8.31
N VAL A 166 -19.34 7.72 -8.05
CA VAL A 166 -19.09 6.68 -9.05
C VAL A 166 -20.23 6.59 -10.06
N LEU A 167 -21.49 6.71 -9.62
CA LEU A 167 -22.66 6.66 -10.51
C LEU A 167 -22.93 8.00 -11.20
N GLY A 168 -22.41 9.10 -10.67
CA GLY A 168 -22.63 10.44 -11.21
C GLY A 168 -21.86 10.77 -12.49
N ASN A 169 -20.96 9.90 -12.97
CA ASN A 169 -20.16 10.05 -14.18
C ASN A 169 -19.49 11.44 -14.35
N ASN A 170 -19.09 12.08 -13.25
CA ASN A 170 -18.47 13.39 -13.29
C ASN A 170 -16.93 13.27 -13.14
N PRO A 171 -16.14 13.39 -14.21
CA PRO A 171 -14.68 13.22 -14.18
C PRO A 171 -13.98 14.25 -13.27
N ASN A 172 -14.58 15.42 -13.03
CA ASN A 172 -14.01 16.44 -12.15
C ASN A 172 -14.06 16.04 -10.68
N GLN A 173 -14.95 15.12 -10.29
CA GLN A 173 -15.06 14.66 -8.91
C GLN A 173 -13.87 13.77 -8.49
N PHE A 174 -13.34 12.97 -9.41
CA PHE A 174 -12.12 12.19 -9.11
C PHE A 174 -10.89 13.10 -8.93
N ALA A 175 -10.78 14.16 -9.72
CA ALA A 175 -9.73 15.16 -9.56
C ALA A 175 -9.86 15.91 -8.21
N GLU A 176 -11.09 16.19 -7.78
CA GLU A 176 -11.36 16.80 -6.46
C GLU A 176 -11.00 15.85 -5.30
N ILE A 177 -11.36 14.57 -5.40
CA ILE A 177 -10.94 13.55 -4.45
C ILE A 177 -9.42 13.47 -4.40
N ALA A 178 -8.75 13.42 -5.54
CA ALA A 178 -7.29 13.40 -5.61
C ALA A 178 -6.67 14.65 -4.96
N ALA A 179 -7.25 15.85 -5.19
CA ALA A 179 -6.77 17.08 -4.58
C ALA A 179 -6.95 17.07 -3.05
N ASN A 180 -8.10 16.63 -2.55
CA ASN A 180 -8.35 16.49 -1.12
C ASN A 180 -7.45 15.45 -0.47
N LEU A 181 -7.18 14.34 -1.17
CA LEU A 181 -6.23 13.32 -0.74
C LEU A 181 -4.81 13.85 -0.70
N PHE A 182 -4.39 14.62 -1.70
CA PHE A 182 -3.06 15.18 -1.74
C PHE A 182 -2.77 16.05 -0.51
N VAL A 183 -3.72 16.90 -0.12
CA VAL A 183 -3.64 17.68 1.13
C VAL A 183 -3.59 16.78 2.37
N GLY A 184 -4.26 15.62 2.31
CA GLY A 184 -4.39 14.66 3.41
C GLY A 184 -3.43 13.47 3.37
N LEU A 185 -2.50 13.38 2.39
CA LEU A 185 -1.61 12.21 2.23
C LEU A 185 -0.82 11.83 3.50
N GLY A 186 -0.57 12.80 4.38
CA GLY A 186 0.08 12.56 5.68
C GLY A 186 -0.87 12.19 6.82
N PHE A 187 -2.20 12.19 6.60
CA PHE A 187 -3.19 12.01 7.67
C PHE A 187 -3.98 10.69 7.59
N LEU A 188 -3.88 9.97 6.48
CA LEU A 188 -4.58 8.71 6.30
C LEU A 188 -3.67 7.54 6.74
N ALA A 189 -3.54 7.35 8.05
CA ALA A 189 -2.86 6.17 8.59
C ALA A 189 -3.55 4.88 8.09
N ASN A 190 -2.75 3.89 7.73
CA ASN A 190 -3.25 2.56 7.43
C ASN A 190 -3.87 1.93 8.68
N SER A 191 -4.87 1.09 8.50
CA SER A 191 -5.37 0.29 9.61
C SER A 191 -4.35 -0.78 9.99
N ARG A 192 -4.41 -1.28 11.23
CA ARG A 192 -3.53 -2.39 11.65
C ARG A 192 -3.68 -3.62 10.77
N SER A 193 -4.91 -3.89 10.29
CA SER A 193 -5.18 -5.01 9.38
C SER A 193 -4.53 -4.80 8.02
N ASP A 194 -4.57 -3.57 7.45
CA ASP A 194 -3.94 -3.25 6.18
C ASP A 194 -2.42 -3.42 6.27
N GLU A 195 -1.83 -2.98 7.40
CA GLU A 195 -0.40 -3.12 7.64
C GLU A 195 0.02 -4.59 7.77
N THR A 196 -0.73 -5.38 8.53
CA THR A 196 -0.46 -6.83 8.68
C THR A 196 -0.63 -7.56 7.35
N GLU A 197 -1.64 -7.20 6.56
CA GLU A 197 -1.84 -7.77 5.23
C GLU A 197 -0.69 -7.38 4.28
N ALA A 198 -0.25 -6.13 4.30
CA ALA A 198 0.87 -5.67 3.47
C ALA A 198 2.19 -6.34 3.85
N ASP A 199 2.45 -6.57 5.14
CA ASP A 199 3.63 -7.31 5.61
C ASP A 199 3.61 -8.77 5.13
N ASP A 200 2.48 -9.48 5.28
CA ASP A 200 2.30 -10.85 4.82
C ASP A 200 2.50 -10.98 3.30
N TYR A 201 1.89 -10.06 2.52
CA TYR A 201 2.08 -10.06 1.07
C TYR A 201 3.50 -9.67 0.66
N SER A 202 4.19 -8.80 1.40
CA SER A 202 5.59 -8.47 1.12
C SER A 202 6.48 -9.72 1.18
N ILE A 203 6.30 -10.56 2.21
CA ILE A 203 7.01 -11.86 2.35
C ILE A 203 6.64 -12.79 1.19
N LYS A 204 5.36 -12.89 0.85
CA LYS A 204 4.88 -13.75 -0.26
C LYS A 204 5.43 -13.32 -1.61
N TYR A 205 5.50 -12.02 -1.90
CA TYR A 205 6.04 -11.51 -3.16
C TYR A 205 7.54 -11.77 -3.26
N LEU A 206 8.30 -11.54 -2.18
CA LEU A 206 9.73 -11.75 -2.17
C LEU A 206 10.11 -13.23 -2.24
N ARG A 207 9.25 -14.16 -1.80
CA ARG A 207 9.51 -15.59 -1.84
C ARG A 207 9.87 -16.11 -3.24
N SER A 208 9.33 -15.50 -4.28
CA SER A 208 9.59 -15.88 -5.68
C SER A 208 10.67 -15.02 -6.33
N SER A 209 11.27 -14.08 -5.59
CA SER A 209 12.27 -13.14 -6.09
C SER A 209 13.71 -13.60 -5.75
N GLN A 210 14.69 -12.81 -6.17
CA GLN A 210 16.09 -13.03 -5.77
C GLN A 210 16.38 -12.58 -4.32
N TYR A 211 15.46 -11.87 -3.68
CA TYR A 211 15.65 -11.27 -2.36
C TYR A 211 15.26 -12.23 -1.24
N TYR A 212 15.86 -12.02 -0.06
CA TYR A 212 15.42 -12.71 1.15
C TYR A 212 13.95 -12.38 1.45
N PRO A 213 13.06 -13.37 1.62
CA PRO A 213 11.64 -13.12 1.83
C PRO A 213 11.33 -12.27 3.06
N GLY A 214 12.14 -12.35 4.10
CA GLY A 214 12.03 -11.56 5.31
C GLY A 214 12.65 -10.16 5.22
N GLY A 215 12.76 -9.58 4.01
CA GLY A 215 13.37 -8.26 3.81
C GLY A 215 12.78 -7.17 4.70
N ILE A 216 11.45 -7.14 4.88
CA ILE A 216 10.77 -6.16 5.76
C ILE A 216 11.21 -6.26 7.23
N MET A 217 11.64 -7.44 7.69
CA MET A 217 12.12 -7.64 9.04
C MET A 217 13.41 -6.89 9.33
N PHE A 218 14.30 -6.74 8.32
CA PHE A 218 15.53 -5.94 8.49
C PHE A 218 15.20 -4.47 8.74
N PHE A 219 14.15 -3.96 8.09
CA PHE A 219 13.68 -2.59 8.35
C PHE A 219 13.12 -2.45 9.78
N PHE A 220 12.27 -3.36 10.24
CA PHE A 220 11.74 -3.34 11.61
C PHE A 220 12.84 -3.44 12.66
N ASN A 221 13.76 -4.37 12.48
CA ASN A 221 14.90 -4.55 13.38
C ASN A 221 15.77 -3.29 13.42
N LYS A 222 16.02 -2.65 12.27
CA LYS A 222 16.79 -1.42 12.18
C LYS A 222 16.14 -0.26 12.96
N ILE A 223 14.83 -0.10 12.86
CA ILE A 223 14.11 0.91 13.66
C ILE A 223 14.33 0.64 15.15
N ARG A 224 14.14 -0.60 15.60
CA ARG A 224 14.30 -0.97 17.00
C ARG A 224 15.72 -0.79 17.53
N GLU A 225 16.70 -1.22 16.76
CA GLU A 225 18.12 -1.03 17.12
C GLU A 225 18.45 0.45 17.31
N GLU A 226 17.95 1.31 16.41
CA GLU A 226 18.14 2.75 16.50
C GLU A 226 17.37 3.37 17.68
N GLU A 227 16.16 2.89 17.99
CA GLU A 227 15.39 3.32 19.17
C GLU A 227 16.13 2.97 20.47
N ILE A 228 16.64 1.75 20.59
CA ILE A 228 17.43 1.31 21.74
C ILE A 228 18.71 2.16 21.86
N ARG A 229 19.42 2.36 20.75
CA ARG A 229 20.70 3.10 20.74
C ARG A 229 20.52 4.56 21.11
N LYS A 230 19.43 5.20 20.69
CA LYS A 230 19.17 6.64 20.90
C LYS A 230 18.30 6.92 22.12
N GLY A 231 17.68 5.91 22.72
CA GLY A 231 16.68 6.05 23.78
C GLY A 231 15.39 6.76 23.33
N ARG A 232 15.18 6.91 22.02
CA ARG A 232 14.01 7.54 21.40
C ARG A 232 13.87 7.07 19.95
N THR A 233 12.69 7.26 19.37
CA THR A 233 12.48 7.05 17.94
C THR A 233 13.47 7.90 17.12
N PRO A 234 14.14 7.33 16.11
CA PRO A 234 15.05 8.06 15.24
C PRO A 234 14.31 9.21 14.53
N GLY A 235 14.97 10.37 14.45
CA GLY A 235 14.44 11.49 13.67
C GLY A 235 14.24 11.11 12.19
N GLY A 236 13.24 11.71 11.55
CA GLY A 236 12.91 11.44 10.16
C GLY A 236 11.92 10.28 9.95
N LEU A 237 11.62 9.48 10.97
CA LEU A 237 10.63 8.40 10.92
C LEU A 237 9.20 8.84 11.23
N GLU A 238 9.00 10.10 11.65
CA GLU A 238 7.70 10.59 12.13
C GLU A 238 6.61 10.42 11.07
N ARG A 239 6.92 10.76 9.81
CA ARG A 239 5.98 10.63 8.70
C ARG A 239 5.64 9.18 8.40
N LEU A 240 6.63 8.31 8.38
CA LEU A 240 6.43 6.87 8.15
C LEU A 240 5.58 6.25 9.26
N LEU A 241 5.93 6.49 10.52
CA LEU A 241 5.20 5.92 11.66
C LEU A 241 3.78 6.50 11.81
N ALA A 242 3.53 7.71 11.29
CA ALA A 242 2.18 8.28 11.22
C ALA A 242 1.29 7.55 10.21
N THR A 243 1.84 7.08 9.09
CA THR A 243 1.10 6.36 8.04
C THR A 243 1.17 4.84 8.19
N HIS A 244 2.28 4.32 8.71
CA HIS A 244 2.57 2.89 8.92
C HIS A 244 2.98 2.63 10.38
N PRO A 245 2.04 2.58 11.33
CA PRO A 245 2.36 2.35 12.74
C PRO A 245 3.09 1.02 12.93
N LEU A 246 4.27 1.08 13.57
CA LEU A 246 5.04 -0.13 13.90
C LEU A 246 4.58 -0.68 15.26
N ALA A 247 3.65 -1.59 15.23
CA ALA A 247 3.20 -2.29 16.43
C ALA A 247 3.96 -3.63 16.61
N GLN A 248 4.11 -4.09 17.85
CA GLN A 248 4.85 -5.31 18.17
C GLN A 248 4.24 -6.54 17.47
N ASP A 249 2.93 -6.61 17.38
CA ASP A 249 2.20 -7.70 16.73
C ASP A 249 2.55 -7.83 15.23
N ARG A 250 2.85 -6.73 14.52
CA ARG A 250 3.32 -6.78 13.12
C ARG A 250 4.64 -7.54 13.01
N ILE A 251 5.58 -7.22 13.90
CA ILE A 251 6.89 -7.89 13.94
C ILE A 251 6.72 -9.37 14.23
N ASP A 252 5.91 -9.72 15.25
CA ASP A 252 5.67 -11.10 15.66
C ASP A 252 4.97 -11.90 14.54
N ASN A 253 3.98 -11.31 13.87
CA ASN A 253 3.29 -11.91 12.73
C ASN A 253 4.24 -12.15 11.55
N ALA A 254 5.09 -11.18 11.20
CA ALA A 254 6.05 -11.34 10.12
C ALA A 254 7.06 -12.47 10.42
N TYR A 255 7.53 -12.61 11.67
CA TYR A 255 8.34 -13.77 12.08
C TYR A 255 7.60 -15.09 11.96
N MET A 256 6.33 -15.13 12.38
CA MET A 256 5.49 -16.33 12.24
C MET A 256 5.30 -16.71 10.78
N ASP A 257 4.99 -15.77 9.89
CA ASP A 257 4.75 -16.04 8.48
C ASP A 257 6.03 -16.53 7.79
N LEU A 258 7.17 -15.93 8.11
CA LEU A 258 8.45 -16.39 7.61
C LEU A 258 8.78 -17.82 8.08
N SER A 259 8.40 -18.18 9.31
CA SER A 259 8.62 -19.52 9.88
C SER A 259 7.80 -20.62 9.20
N LYS A 260 6.67 -20.27 8.57
CA LYS A 260 5.80 -21.20 7.82
C LYS A 260 6.36 -21.57 6.43
N ILE A 261 7.37 -20.85 5.94
CA ILE A 261 7.96 -21.14 4.63
C ILE A 261 8.82 -22.40 4.72
N VAL A 262 8.52 -23.37 3.84
CA VAL A 262 9.27 -24.63 3.76
C VAL A 262 9.82 -24.77 2.34
N PRO A 263 11.14 -25.07 2.15
CA PRO A 263 12.17 -25.02 3.20
C PRO A 263 12.36 -23.61 3.76
N ARG A 264 12.83 -23.52 5.01
CA ARG A 264 13.06 -22.21 5.66
C ARG A 264 14.09 -21.42 4.85
N PRO A 265 13.80 -20.16 4.50
CA PRO A 265 14.73 -19.31 3.77
C PRO A 265 16.04 -19.10 4.56
N ASP A 266 17.16 -19.15 3.84
CA ASP A 266 18.47 -18.84 4.39
C ASP A 266 18.64 -17.33 4.54
N SER A 267 18.68 -16.84 5.77
CA SER A 267 18.77 -15.40 6.09
C SER A 267 20.09 -14.74 5.69
N THR A 268 21.05 -15.50 5.19
CA THR A 268 22.33 -14.95 4.69
C THR A 268 22.34 -14.76 3.17
N LYS A 269 21.29 -15.24 2.48
CA LYS A 269 21.18 -15.15 1.02
C LYS A 269 20.18 -14.09 0.57
N GLY A 270 20.42 -13.52 -0.60
CA GLY A 270 19.54 -12.51 -1.20
C GLY A 270 19.59 -11.16 -0.53
N LEU A 271 20.65 -10.83 0.20
CA LEU A 271 20.81 -9.56 0.93
C LEU A 271 21.42 -8.45 0.07
N PHE A 272 22.42 -8.78 -0.74
CA PHE A 272 23.17 -7.87 -1.63
C PHE A 272 23.70 -6.60 -0.95
N PRO A 273 24.41 -6.68 0.19
CA PRO A 273 24.83 -5.52 0.91
C PRO A 273 25.89 -4.68 0.14
N GLU A 274 26.82 -5.31 -0.57
CA GLU A 274 27.89 -4.62 -1.32
C GLU A 274 27.30 -3.75 -2.41
N ARG A 275 26.42 -4.31 -3.25
CA ARG A 275 25.72 -3.57 -4.32
C ARG A 275 24.88 -2.42 -3.75
N TYR A 276 24.30 -2.65 -2.57
CA TYR A 276 23.52 -1.61 -1.88
C TYR A 276 24.40 -0.46 -1.41
N GLN A 277 25.58 -0.74 -0.83
CA GLN A 277 26.52 0.30 -0.39
C GLN A 277 27.07 1.12 -1.56
N GLU A 278 27.30 0.52 -2.73
CA GLU A 278 27.68 1.25 -3.93
C GLU A 278 26.66 2.30 -4.34
N ILE A 279 25.36 1.96 -4.24
CA ILE A 279 24.27 2.90 -4.54
C ILE A 279 24.16 3.99 -3.46
N LYS A 280 24.29 3.62 -2.17
CA LYS A 280 24.30 4.60 -1.07
C LYS A 280 25.44 5.62 -1.20
N ALA A 281 26.60 5.19 -1.64
CA ALA A 281 27.75 6.09 -1.84
C ALA A 281 27.46 7.19 -2.88
N LYS A 282 26.63 6.90 -3.89
CA LYS A 282 26.22 7.87 -4.91
C LYS A 282 25.25 8.95 -4.39
N LEU A 283 24.65 8.74 -3.23
CA LEU A 283 23.77 9.71 -2.56
C LEU A 283 24.52 10.67 -1.63
N GLN A 284 25.84 10.58 -1.55
CA GLN A 284 26.66 11.39 -0.63
C GLN A 284 27.17 12.69 -1.25
N TYR A 285 26.83 12.98 -2.52
CA TYR A 285 27.31 14.14 -3.28
C TYR A 285 26.16 15.03 -3.74
#